data_a5a7540a6d928d5123f723c614014839
#
_entry.id   a5a7540a6d928d5123f723c614014839
#
_cell.length_a   1.000
_cell.length_b   1.000
_cell.length_c   1.000
_cell.angle_alpha   90.00
_cell.angle_beta   90.00
_cell.angle_gamma   90.00
#
_symmetry.space_group_name_H-M   'P 1'
#
loop_
_entity.id
_entity.type
_entity.pdbx_description
1 polymer ?
#
loop_
_entity_poly.entity_id
_entity_poly.type
_entity_poly.pdbx_seq_one_letter_code
_entity_poly.pdbx_strand_id
1 'polypeptide(L)'
;MSQHVHHAIDVHSHYFPQSFLDLIEKHGPGHGFEYKIVEGKGPQFKHGHLVTGPVGPKFVDLDARIQVMDEQGVEAHALSLSQPMVYWAPGNLAQRLSETYNDALARAHERHPRRLIGLATLPIHEPALALKEVERAAKLPGVRGFYVATQVLGKDLSDAAFLPVFERIEASGLPLFLHPVEVIGHQRLTAYYLTNLLGNPFESGIAAAHLIFGGVLDRLPKLVVCLPHSGGAFPWLVGRLNRGWEKRADLKHIKQAPVEYLRRFYYDTVGYSDHVLQYLDEVIGADRVLMGSDDCFPIAYEKPVEIVTAHPRLNAEQKRKIVDENARRLLRL
;
A
#
# COMPACT_ATOMS: atom_id res chain seq x y z
N MET A 1 -24.68 27.47 -5.34
CA MET A 1 -24.07 26.17 -5.01
C MET A 1 -22.68 26.22 -5.61
N SER A 2 -21.65 26.41 -4.81
CA SER A 2 -20.26 26.39 -5.25
C SER A 2 -19.98 24.94 -5.70
N GLN A 3 -19.61 24.73 -6.96
CA GLN A 3 -19.01 23.49 -7.40
C GLN A 3 -17.70 23.35 -6.62
N HIS A 4 -17.70 22.56 -5.55
CA HIS A 4 -16.48 22.11 -4.94
C HIS A 4 -15.77 21.22 -5.97
N VAL A 5 -14.81 21.77 -6.66
CA VAL A 5 -13.90 20.98 -7.50
C VAL A 5 -13.10 20.13 -6.52
N HIS A 6 -13.46 18.86 -6.46
CA HIS A 6 -12.73 17.89 -5.64
C HIS A 6 -11.39 17.61 -6.34
N HIS A 7 -10.29 17.91 -5.68
CA HIS A 7 -8.93 17.63 -6.16
C HIS A 7 -8.25 16.53 -5.36
N ALA A 8 -8.93 15.97 -4.35
CA ALA A 8 -8.34 15.03 -3.41
C ALA A 8 -8.05 13.66 -4.06
N ILE A 9 -6.85 13.14 -3.84
CA ILE A 9 -6.41 11.83 -4.34
C ILE A 9 -6.14 10.92 -3.16
N ASP A 10 -6.88 9.81 -3.09
CA ASP A 10 -6.69 8.75 -2.12
C ASP A 10 -5.72 7.70 -2.66
N VAL A 11 -4.57 7.55 -2.00
CA VAL A 11 -3.52 6.61 -2.42
C VAL A 11 -3.60 5.25 -1.71
N HIS A 12 -4.54 5.08 -0.78
CA HIS A 12 -4.70 3.87 0.00
C HIS A 12 -6.15 3.37 -0.05
N SER A 13 -6.47 2.66 -1.12
CA SER A 13 -7.80 2.14 -1.36
C SER A 13 -7.72 0.78 -2.08
N HIS A 14 -8.56 -0.16 -1.66
CA HIS A 14 -8.46 -1.55 -2.08
C HIS A 14 -9.54 -1.96 -3.09
N TYR A 15 -9.17 -2.83 -4.03
CA TYR A 15 -10.02 -3.30 -5.10
C TYR A 15 -9.84 -4.80 -5.32
N PHE A 16 -10.95 -5.52 -5.46
CA PHE A 16 -10.97 -6.94 -5.79
C PHE A 16 -11.82 -7.14 -7.06
N PRO A 17 -11.21 -7.12 -8.25
CA PRO A 17 -11.96 -7.36 -9.48
C PRO A 17 -12.57 -8.77 -9.49
N GLN A 18 -13.79 -8.93 -10.00
CA GLN A 18 -14.49 -10.20 -10.04
C GLN A 18 -13.62 -11.30 -10.69
N SER A 19 -12.92 -10.97 -11.78
CA SER A 19 -12.03 -11.91 -12.46
C SER A 19 -10.88 -12.45 -11.59
N PHE A 20 -10.44 -11.68 -10.60
CA PHE A 20 -9.44 -12.13 -9.63
C PHE A 20 -10.08 -13.03 -8.56
N LEU A 21 -11.28 -12.68 -8.08
CA LEU A 21 -12.05 -13.51 -7.15
C LEU A 21 -12.39 -14.87 -7.76
N ASP A 22 -12.77 -14.90 -9.03
CA ASP A 22 -13.06 -16.15 -9.78
C ASP A 22 -11.82 -17.07 -9.83
N LEU A 23 -10.62 -16.51 -9.95
CA LEU A 23 -9.37 -17.28 -9.89
C LEU A 23 -9.08 -17.83 -8.49
N ILE A 24 -9.36 -17.05 -7.44
CA ILE A 24 -9.23 -17.54 -6.05
C ILE A 24 -10.23 -18.68 -5.80
N GLU A 25 -11.49 -18.50 -6.19
CA GLU A 25 -12.52 -19.52 -6.03
C GLU A 25 -12.14 -20.83 -6.75
N LYS A 26 -11.66 -20.71 -7.98
CA LYS A 26 -11.29 -21.85 -8.82
C LYS A 26 -10.03 -22.59 -8.36
N HIS A 27 -9.00 -21.85 -8.00
CA HIS A 27 -7.66 -22.41 -7.75
C HIS A 27 -7.26 -22.42 -6.28
N GLY A 28 -7.85 -21.55 -5.47
CA GLY A 28 -7.51 -21.40 -4.06
C GLY A 28 -7.67 -22.67 -3.23
N PRO A 29 -8.76 -23.48 -3.37
CA PRO A 29 -8.91 -24.71 -2.58
C PRO A 29 -7.75 -25.68 -2.75
N GLY A 30 -7.16 -25.79 -3.93
CA GLY A 30 -5.94 -26.59 -4.19
C GLY A 30 -4.67 -26.05 -3.50
N HIS A 31 -4.72 -24.85 -2.94
CA HIS A 31 -3.62 -24.17 -2.27
C HIS A 31 -3.97 -23.72 -0.82
N GLY A 32 -4.94 -24.39 -0.20
CA GLY A 32 -5.27 -24.18 1.21
C GLY A 32 -6.23 -23.03 1.51
N PHE A 33 -6.96 -22.52 0.50
CA PHE A 33 -8.04 -21.57 0.73
C PHE A 33 -9.34 -22.26 1.13
N GLU A 34 -10.00 -21.69 2.12
CA GLU A 34 -11.41 -21.90 2.40
C GLU A 34 -12.19 -20.73 1.78
N TYR A 35 -13.11 -21.01 0.86
CA TYR A 35 -13.93 -20.00 0.20
C TYR A 35 -15.40 -20.22 0.54
N LYS A 36 -16.11 -19.16 0.86
CA LYS A 36 -17.54 -19.18 1.12
C LYS A 36 -18.22 -17.88 0.71
N ILE A 37 -19.48 -17.94 0.38
CA ILE A 37 -20.34 -16.77 0.22
C ILE A 37 -21.01 -16.49 1.56
N VAL A 38 -20.83 -15.26 2.07
CA VAL A 38 -21.56 -14.77 3.24
C VAL A 38 -22.82 -14.08 2.75
N GLU A 39 -23.98 -14.61 3.14
CA GLU A 39 -25.28 -14.13 2.68
C GLU A 39 -25.43 -12.61 2.89
N GLY A 40 -25.81 -11.89 1.83
CA GLY A 40 -26.00 -10.44 1.82
C GLY A 40 -24.70 -9.61 1.93
N LYS A 41 -23.52 -10.25 2.05
CA LYS A 41 -22.25 -9.55 2.27
C LYS A 41 -21.17 -9.82 1.22
N GLY A 42 -21.28 -10.92 0.46
CA GLY A 42 -20.34 -11.31 -0.58
C GLY A 42 -19.34 -12.39 -0.18
N PRO A 43 -18.33 -12.66 -1.02
CA PRO A 43 -17.34 -13.69 -0.79
C PRO A 43 -16.44 -13.39 0.39
N GLN A 44 -16.11 -14.43 1.14
CA GLN A 44 -15.08 -14.44 2.17
C GLN A 44 -14.16 -15.60 1.90
N PHE A 45 -12.86 -15.38 2.03
CA PHE A 45 -11.87 -16.43 1.90
C PHE A 45 -10.87 -16.38 3.04
N LYS A 46 -10.38 -17.57 3.41
CA LYS A 46 -9.39 -17.75 4.46
C LYS A 46 -8.23 -18.56 3.92
N HIS A 47 -7.02 -18.14 4.22
CA HIS A 47 -5.79 -18.86 3.92
C HIS A 47 -4.90 -18.87 5.16
N GLY A 48 -4.68 -20.05 5.74
CA GLY A 48 -4.03 -20.13 7.03
C GLY A 48 -4.80 -19.38 8.11
N HIS A 49 -4.16 -18.38 8.74
CA HIS A 49 -4.79 -17.50 9.73
C HIS A 49 -5.37 -16.22 9.12
N LEU A 50 -5.05 -15.91 7.87
CA LEU A 50 -5.55 -14.72 7.18
C LEU A 50 -7.00 -14.91 6.76
N VAL A 51 -7.85 -13.97 7.14
CA VAL A 51 -9.26 -13.91 6.71
C VAL A 51 -9.48 -12.63 5.94
N THR A 52 -9.97 -12.76 4.72
CA THR A 52 -10.29 -11.63 3.84
C THR A 52 -11.77 -11.60 3.53
N GLY A 53 -12.38 -10.46 3.68
CA GLY A 53 -13.81 -10.26 3.44
C GLY A 53 -14.67 -10.36 4.70
N PRO A 54 -15.98 -10.33 4.53
CA PRO A 54 -16.71 -10.41 3.26
C PRO A 54 -16.37 -9.25 2.30
N VAL A 55 -16.12 -9.60 1.03
CA VAL A 55 -15.80 -8.64 -0.03
C VAL A 55 -17.13 -8.10 -0.59
N GLY A 56 -17.56 -6.98 -0.05
CA GLY A 56 -18.82 -6.34 -0.42
C GLY A 56 -18.72 -5.54 -1.74
N PRO A 57 -19.86 -4.94 -2.19
CA PRO A 57 -19.92 -4.22 -3.47
C PRO A 57 -18.83 -3.16 -3.67
N LYS A 58 -18.53 -2.37 -2.66
CA LYS A 58 -17.49 -1.32 -2.74
C LYS A 58 -16.11 -1.82 -3.17
N PHE A 59 -15.78 -3.09 -2.86
CA PHE A 59 -14.52 -3.70 -3.29
C PHE A 59 -14.52 -4.12 -4.75
N VAL A 60 -15.68 -4.42 -5.34
CA VAL A 60 -15.81 -5.10 -6.65
C VAL A 60 -16.43 -4.20 -7.71
N ASP A 61 -17.50 -3.48 -7.34
CA ASP A 61 -18.27 -2.64 -8.25
C ASP A 61 -17.68 -1.24 -8.36
N LEU A 62 -17.21 -0.90 -9.55
CA LEU A 62 -16.60 0.40 -9.81
C LEU A 62 -17.61 1.55 -9.77
N ASP A 63 -18.87 1.33 -10.15
CA ASP A 63 -19.88 2.39 -10.11
C ASP A 63 -20.30 2.69 -8.67
N ALA A 64 -20.46 1.66 -7.84
CA ALA A 64 -20.67 1.83 -6.39
C ALA A 64 -19.49 2.57 -5.73
N ARG A 65 -18.26 2.28 -6.17
CA ARG A 65 -17.05 2.98 -5.71
C ARG A 65 -17.07 4.45 -6.09
N ILE A 66 -17.40 4.79 -7.33
CA ILE A 66 -17.48 6.19 -7.78
C ILE A 66 -18.49 6.98 -6.92
N GLN A 67 -19.63 6.39 -6.58
CA GLN A 67 -20.60 7.03 -5.67
C GLN A 67 -20.00 7.34 -4.30
N VAL A 68 -19.27 6.38 -3.71
CA VAL A 68 -18.59 6.59 -2.42
C VAL A 68 -17.53 7.68 -2.53
N MET A 69 -16.72 7.70 -3.59
CA MET A 69 -15.74 8.75 -3.83
C MET A 69 -16.39 10.13 -3.92
N ASP A 70 -17.55 10.24 -4.59
CA ASP A 70 -18.29 11.50 -4.68
C ASP A 70 -18.82 11.96 -3.32
N GLU A 71 -19.31 11.04 -2.50
CA GLU A 71 -19.75 11.33 -1.12
C GLU A 71 -18.58 11.75 -0.23
N GLN A 72 -17.42 11.15 -0.40
CA GLN A 72 -16.19 11.45 0.35
C GLN A 72 -15.49 12.73 -0.12
N GLY A 73 -15.85 13.27 -1.29
CA GLY A 73 -15.17 14.40 -1.90
C GLY A 73 -13.81 14.04 -2.52
N VAL A 74 -13.63 12.79 -2.94
CA VAL A 74 -12.39 12.27 -3.51
C VAL A 74 -12.47 12.26 -5.04
N GLU A 75 -11.50 12.88 -5.71
CA GLU A 75 -11.41 12.88 -7.17
C GLU A 75 -10.94 11.54 -7.71
N ALA A 76 -9.89 10.97 -7.13
CA ALA A 76 -9.29 9.74 -7.62
C ALA A 76 -8.87 8.79 -6.50
N HIS A 77 -9.08 7.47 -6.74
CA HIS A 77 -8.54 6.39 -5.93
C HIS A 77 -7.37 5.71 -6.64
N ALA A 78 -6.27 5.50 -5.94
CA ALA A 78 -5.23 4.57 -6.35
C ALA A 78 -5.61 3.17 -5.86
N LEU A 79 -6.07 2.34 -6.79
CA LEU A 79 -6.57 1.00 -6.51
C LEU A 79 -5.44 0.01 -6.28
N SER A 80 -5.47 -0.71 -5.18
CA SER A 80 -4.46 -1.70 -4.81
C SER A 80 -5.07 -3.04 -4.39
N LEU A 81 -4.30 -4.11 -4.52
CA LEU A 81 -4.67 -5.44 -4.02
C LEU A 81 -4.26 -5.56 -2.55
N SER A 82 -5.21 -5.87 -1.68
CA SER A 82 -4.92 -6.20 -0.29
C SER A 82 -4.63 -7.69 -0.10
N GLN A 83 -4.59 -8.15 1.16
CA GLN A 83 -4.46 -9.56 1.47
C GLN A 83 -5.54 -10.40 0.74
N PRO A 84 -5.23 -11.62 0.29
CA PRO A 84 -4.01 -12.38 0.52
C PRO A 84 -2.91 -12.11 -0.52
N MET A 85 -3.05 -11.10 -1.39
CA MET A 85 -2.20 -10.86 -2.55
C MET A 85 -2.07 -12.11 -3.45
N VAL A 86 -0.89 -12.35 -4.04
CA VAL A 86 -0.69 -13.45 -5.00
C VAL A 86 0.35 -14.48 -4.54
N TYR A 87 0.97 -14.28 -3.37
CA TYR A 87 2.15 -15.05 -2.95
C TYR A 87 1.86 -16.50 -2.53
N TRP A 88 0.60 -16.82 -2.25
CA TRP A 88 0.15 -18.18 -1.98
C TRP A 88 0.20 -19.09 -3.21
N ALA A 89 0.23 -18.51 -4.40
CA ALA A 89 0.17 -19.23 -5.67
C ALA A 89 1.60 -19.46 -6.22
N PRO A 90 1.94 -20.69 -6.67
CA PRO A 90 3.25 -20.95 -7.25
C PRO A 90 3.31 -20.58 -8.73
N GLY A 91 4.51 -20.20 -9.20
CA GLY A 91 4.89 -20.12 -10.60
C GLY A 91 3.87 -19.44 -11.52
N ASN A 92 3.43 -20.17 -12.54
CA ASN A 92 2.51 -19.63 -13.55
C ASN A 92 1.15 -19.19 -13.00
N LEU A 93 0.69 -19.76 -11.89
CA LEU A 93 -0.56 -19.31 -11.26
C LEU A 93 -0.40 -17.93 -10.64
N ALA A 94 0.73 -17.67 -9.97
CA ALA A 94 1.02 -16.35 -9.41
C ALA A 94 1.13 -15.29 -10.52
N GLN A 95 1.79 -15.63 -11.62
CA GLN A 95 1.85 -14.76 -12.80
C GLN A 95 0.44 -14.46 -13.33
N ARG A 96 -0.38 -15.48 -13.55
CA ARG A 96 -1.74 -15.33 -14.06
C ARG A 96 -2.62 -14.49 -13.14
N LEU A 97 -2.52 -14.67 -11.82
CA LEU A 97 -3.23 -13.85 -10.84
C LEU A 97 -2.81 -12.37 -10.94
N SER A 98 -1.51 -12.11 -11.02
CA SER A 98 -0.96 -10.75 -11.15
C SER A 98 -1.42 -10.09 -12.46
N GLU A 99 -1.28 -10.79 -13.58
CA GLU A 99 -1.72 -10.29 -14.89
C GLU A 99 -3.23 -10.00 -14.92
N THR A 100 -4.05 -10.94 -14.39
CA THR A 100 -5.52 -10.76 -14.34
C THR A 100 -5.91 -9.55 -13.50
N TYR A 101 -5.25 -9.36 -12.36
CA TYR A 101 -5.48 -8.20 -11.50
C TYR A 101 -5.06 -6.89 -12.19
N ASN A 102 -3.84 -6.85 -12.71
CA ASN A 102 -3.27 -5.65 -13.33
C ASN A 102 -4.03 -5.24 -14.61
N ASP A 103 -4.49 -6.21 -15.41
CA ASP A 103 -5.37 -5.95 -16.55
C ASP A 103 -6.74 -5.41 -16.12
N ALA A 104 -7.24 -5.84 -14.96
CA ALA A 104 -8.48 -5.28 -14.42
C ALA A 104 -8.30 -3.83 -13.95
N LEU A 105 -7.13 -3.46 -13.41
CA LEU A 105 -6.79 -2.05 -13.12
C LEU A 105 -6.79 -1.20 -14.39
N ALA A 106 -6.20 -1.70 -15.48
CA ALA A 106 -6.20 -1.00 -16.77
C ALA A 106 -7.62 -0.77 -17.29
N ARG A 107 -8.47 -1.81 -17.26
CA ARG A 107 -9.89 -1.68 -17.65
C ARG A 107 -10.66 -0.71 -16.74
N ALA A 108 -10.38 -0.71 -15.43
CA ALA A 108 -10.99 0.25 -14.51
C ALA A 108 -10.61 1.67 -14.85
N HIS A 109 -9.33 1.92 -15.16
CA HIS A 109 -8.86 3.22 -15.63
C HIS A 109 -9.49 3.63 -16.97
N GLU A 110 -9.55 2.74 -17.95
CA GLU A 110 -10.19 3.03 -19.24
C GLU A 110 -11.65 3.43 -19.10
N ARG A 111 -12.37 2.80 -18.16
CA ARG A 111 -13.77 3.15 -17.85
C ARG A 111 -13.89 4.50 -17.14
N HIS A 112 -12.95 4.83 -16.24
CA HIS A 112 -12.97 6.05 -15.43
C HIS A 112 -11.57 6.71 -15.37
N PRO A 113 -11.05 7.28 -16.48
CA PRO A 113 -9.62 7.66 -16.60
C PRO A 113 -9.11 8.68 -15.58
N ARG A 114 -9.96 9.58 -15.09
CA ARG A 114 -9.60 10.58 -14.09
C ARG A 114 -9.88 10.15 -12.65
N ARG A 115 -10.58 9.04 -12.48
CA ARG A 115 -11.11 8.61 -11.18
C ARG A 115 -10.36 7.41 -10.62
N LEU A 116 -9.89 6.49 -11.46
CA LEU A 116 -9.30 5.23 -11.03
C LEU A 116 -7.89 5.07 -11.58
N ILE A 117 -6.94 4.89 -10.68
CA ILE A 117 -5.51 4.74 -10.94
C ILE A 117 -5.09 3.36 -10.44
N GLY A 118 -4.21 2.67 -11.15
CA GLY A 118 -3.77 1.33 -10.78
C GLY A 118 -2.43 1.33 -10.05
N LEU A 119 -2.35 0.59 -8.93
CA LEU A 119 -1.11 0.16 -8.30
C LEU A 119 -0.96 -1.35 -8.55
N ALA A 120 -0.07 -1.71 -9.47
CA ALA A 120 0.05 -3.07 -9.98
C ALA A 120 0.65 -4.02 -8.94
N THR A 121 0.04 -5.19 -8.73
CA THR A 121 0.60 -6.25 -7.90
C THR A 121 1.64 -7.06 -8.65
N LEU A 122 2.61 -7.63 -7.92
CA LEU A 122 3.74 -8.37 -8.49
C LEU A 122 3.90 -9.74 -7.82
N PRO A 123 4.18 -10.80 -8.57
CA PRO A 123 4.52 -12.11 -8.00
C PRO A 123 5.99 -12.13 -7.52
N ILE A 124 6.35 -11.24 -6.57
CA ILE A 124 7.75 -10.97 -6.19
C ILE A 124 8.46 -12.19 -5.56
N HIS A 125 7.73 -13.16 -5.02
CA HIS A 125 8.28 -14.44 -4.55
C HIS A 125 8.83 -15.31 -5.68
N GLU A 126 8.50 -14.97 -6.91
CA GLU A 126 9.00 -15.55 -8.17
C GLU A 126 9.74 -14.45 -8.96
N PRO A 127 10.98 -14.09 -8.62
CA PRO A 127 11.63 -12.88 -9.14
C PRO A 127 11.68 -12.78 -10.66
N ALA A 128 11.90 -13.91 -11.36
CA ALA A 128 11.94 -13.93 -12.82
C ALA A 128 10.58 -13.58 -13.46
N LEU A 129 9.48 -13.97 -12.83
CA LEU A 129 8.13 -13.62 -13.26
C LEU A 129 7.80 -12.17 -12.90
N ALA A 130 8.21 -11.74 -11.70
CA ALA A 130 8.03 -10.36 -11.25
C ALA A 130 8.74 -9.36 -12.18
N LEU A 131 9.95 -9.64 -12.63
CA LEU A 131 10.67 -8.80 -13.59
C LEU A 131 9.87 -8.58 -14.89
N LYS A 132 9.31 -9.67 -15.45
CA LYS A 132 8.45 -9.59 -16.64
C LYS A 132 7.20 -8.76 -16.38
N GLU A 133 6.59 -8.95 -15.22
CA GLU A 133 5.36 -8.24 -14.85
C GLU A 133 5.60 -6.75 -14.58
N VAL A 134 6.73 -6.36 -13.99
CA VAL A 134 7.11 -4.94 -13.88
C VAL A 134 7.18 -4.28 -15.26
N GLU A 135 7.85 -4.94 -16.23
CA GLU A 135 7.98 -4.41 -17.60
C GLU A 135 6.64 -4.31 -18.34
N ARG A 136 5.76 -5.28 -18.12
CA ARG A 136 4.44 -5.33 -18.72
C ARG A 136 3.50 -4.31 -18.10
N ALA A 137 3.36 -4.36 -16.76
CA ALA A 137 2.39 -3.56 -16.03
C ALA A 137 2.71 -2.06 -16.08
N ALA A 138 3.99 -1.67 -16.11
CA ALA A 138 4.39 -0.27 -16.27
C ALA A 138 3.87 0.39 -17.56
N LYS A 139 3.45 -0.40 -18.56
CA LYS A 139 2.93 0.07 -19.85
C LYS A 139 1.41 0.06 -19.91
N LEU A 140 0.73 -0.52 -18.92
CA LEU A 140 -0.72 -0.61 -18.90
C LEU A 140 -1.36 0.77 -18.67
N PRO A 141 -2.49 1.07 -19.31
CA PRO A 141 -3.23 2.29 -19.08
C PRO A 141 -3.54 2.49 -17.59
N GLY A 142 -3.28 3.67 -17.06
CA GLY A 142 -3.63 4.04 -15.69
C GLY A 142 -2.77 3.41 -14.59
N VAL A 143 -1.85 2.51 -14.87
CA VAL A 143 -0.88 2.03 -13.87
C VAL A 143 0.13 3.13 -13.57
N ARG A 144 0.24 3.49 -12.28
CA ARG A 144 1.09 4.59 -11.80
C ARG A 144 1.99 4.21 -10.63
N GLY A 145 2.01 2.95 -10.23
CA GLY A 145 2.87 2.44 -9.18
C GLY A 145 2.77 0.94 -9.07
N PHE A 146 3.60 0.37 -8.20
CA PHE A 146 3.59 -1.04 -7.85
C PHE A 146 3.21 -1.22 -6.40
N TYR A 147 2.65 -2.36 -6.06
CA TYR A 147 2.13 -2.68 -4.73
C TYR A 147 2.58 -4.05 -4.29
N VAL A 148 3.35 -4.12 -3.21
CA VAL A 148 3.89 -5.38 -2.67
C VAL A 148 3.72 -5.45 -1.15
N ALA A 149 3.80 -6.67 -0.60
CA ALA A 149 3.73 -6.86 0.84
C ALA A 149 5.00 -6.34 1.55
N THR A 150 4.84 -6.01 2.83
CA THR A 150 5.93 -5.61 3.74
C THR A 150 6.93 -6.72 4.00
N GLN A 151 6.50 -7.97 3.87
CA GLN A 151 7.31 -9.19 3.81
C GLN A 151 6.65 -10.21 2.88
N VAL A 152 7.38 -11.16 2.36
CA VAL A 152 6.90 -12.11 1.36
C VAL A 152 7.33 -13.52 1.72
N LEU A 153 6.39 -14.37 2.15
CA LEU A 153 6.64 -15.75 2.54
C LEU A 153 7.77 -15.89 3.59
N GLY A 154 7.76 -15.01 4.59
CA GLY A 154 8.77 -15.00 5.66
C GLY A 154 10.10 -14.37 5.29
N LYS A 155 10.24 -13.80 4.09
CA LYS A 155 11.40 -13.04 3.66
C LYS A 155 11.15 -11.55 3.77
N ASP A 156 12.04 -10.87 4.45
CA ASP A 156 12.01 -9.41 4.57
C ASP A 156 12.44 -8.71 3.27
N LEU A 157 12.07 -7.45 3.10
CA LEU A 157 12.37 -6.68 1.88
C LEU A 157 13.87 -6.42 1.66
N SER A 158 14.73 -6.78 2.60
CA SER A 158 16.19 -6.81 2.44
C SER A 158 16.74 -8.09 1.80
N ASP A 159 15.88 -9.12 1.57
CA ASP A 159 16.32 -10.37 0.92
C ASP A 159 16.90 -10.07 -0.48
N ALA A 160 18.08 -10.62 -0.75
CA ALA A 160 18.80 -10.37 -2.00
C ALA A 160 18.01 -10.80 -3.26
N ALA A 161 17.07 -11.74 -3.12
CA ALA A 161 16.23 -12.18 -4.23
C ALA A 161 15.30 -11.08 -4.75
N PHE A 162 14.93 -10.09 -3.92
CA PHE A 162 14.03 -9.00 -4.31
C PHE A 162 14.75 -7.83 -4.97
N LEU A 163 16.08 -7.70 -4.76
CA LEU A 163 16.85 -6.55 -5.24
C LEU A 163 16.71 -6.34 -6.76
N PRO A 164 16.82 -7.38 -7.64
CA PRO A 164 16.64 -7.17 -9.08
C PRO A 164 15.25 -6.64 -9.46
N VAL A 165 14.23 -7.01 -8.71
CA VAL A 165 12.85 -6.50 -8.92
C VAL A 165 12.76 -5.02 -8.52
N PHE A 166 13.36 -4.65 -7.39
CA PHE A 166 13.42 -3.24 -6.97
C PHE A 166 14.25 -2.38 -7.94
N GLU A 167 15.36 -2.89 -8.47
CA GLU A 167 16.13 -2.24 -9.55
C GLU A 167 15.26 -1.97 -10.78
N ARG A 168 14.43 -2.93 -11.18
CA ARG A 168 13.52 -2.78 -12.31
C ARG A 168 12.39 -1.78 -12.01
N ILE A 169 11.86 -1.76 -10.79
CA ILE A 169 10.88 -0.76 -10.34
C ILE A 169 11.51 0.63 -10.36
N GLU A 170 12.70 0.80 -9.80
CA GLU A 170 13.43 2.08 -9.85
C GLU A 170 13.63 2.55 -11.29
N ALA A 171 14.07 1.67 -12.18
CA ALA A 171 14.30 1.98 -13.59
C ALA A 171 13.00 2.40 -14.33
N SER A 172 11.84 1.90 -13.92
CA SER A 172 10.55 2.32 -14.47
C SER A 172 10.19 3.76 -14.07
N GLY A 173 10.77 4.25 -12.98
CA GLY A 173 10.47 5.53 -12.36
C GLY A 173 9.08 5.60 -11.70
N LEU A 174 8.41 4.47 -11.51
CA LEU A 174 7.14 4.37 -10.79
C LEU A 174 7.40 4.07 -9.30
N PRO A 175 6.57 4.61 -8.38
CA PRO A 175 6.71 4.36 -6.96
C PRO A 175 6.32 2.92 -6.57
N LEU A 176 6.92 2.46 -5.48
CA LEU A 176 6.61 1.22 -4.79
C LEU A 176 5.79 1.52 -3.54
N PHE A 177 4.56 1.05 -3.51
CA PHE A 177 3.70 1.08 -2.32
C PHE A 177 3.81 -0.24 -1.57
N LEU A 178 3.85 -0.17 -0.27
CA LEU A 178 3.90 -1.33 0.60
C LEU A 178 2.56 -1.55 1.31
N HIS A 179 2.26 -2.80 1.67
CA HIS A 179 1.12 -3.11 2.53
C HIS A 179 1.38 -4.37 3.37
N PRO A 180 1.06 -4.38 4.65
CA PRO A 180 1.16 -5.58 5.48
C PRO A 180 0.17 -6.66 5.03
N VAL A 181 0.64 -7.92 5.06
CA VAL A 181 -0.20 -9.11 4.84
C VAL A 181 -0.02 -10.06 6.02
N GLU A 182 1.20 -10.53 6.20
CA GLU A 182 1.61 -11.27 7.38
C GLU A 182 2.19 -10.30 8.40
N VAL A 183 1.88 -10.51 9.67
CA VAL A 183 2.32 -9.60 10.73
C VAL A 183 3.09 -10.32 11.83
N ILE A 184 4.08 -9.63 12.38
CA ILE A 184 4.88 -10.16 13.50
C ILE A 184 3.98 -10.51 14.69
N GLY A 185 4.20 -11.68 15.28
CA GLY A 185 3.51 -12.11 16.50
C GLY A 185 2.01 -12.33 16.33
N HIS A 186 1.53 -12.67 15.14
CA HIS A 186 0.11 -12.85 14.83
C HIS A 186 -0.62 -13.75 15.84
N GLN A 187 0.05 -14.78 16.40
CA GLN A 187 -0.54 -15.69 17.39
C GLN A 187 -1.01 -14.98 18.67
N ARG A 188 -0.42 -13.81 18.98
CA ARG A 188 -0.80 -12.96 20.12
C ARG A 188 -1.83 -11.89 19.75
N LEU A 189 -2.14 -11.73 18.47
CA LEU A 189 -2.96 -10.66 17.92
C LEU A 189 -4.31 -11.13 17.37
N THR A 190 -4.69 -12.38 17.65
CA THR A 190 -5.90 -13.02 17.10
C THR A 190 -7.21 -12.47 17.68
N ALA A 191 -7.18 -11.83 18.87
CA ALA A 191 -8.34 -11.23 19.50
C ALA A 191 -8.42 -9.72 19.19
N TYR A 192 -9.63 -9.15 19.33
CA TYR A 192 -9.87 -7.70 19.31
C TYR A 192 -9.43 -6.99 18.02
N TYR A 193 -9.34 -7.72 16.92
CA TYR A 193 -8.86 -7.17 15.64
C TYR A 193 -7.41 -6.65 15.69
N LEU A 194 -6.60 -7.08 16.67
CA LEU A 194 -5.25 -6.58 16.92
C LEU A 194 -4.27 -6.86 15.78
N THR A 195 -4.51 -7.90 14.96
CA THR A 195 -3.71 -8.13 13.75
C THR A 195 -3.71 -6.90 12.84
N ASN A 196 -4.88 -6.29 12.65
CA ASN A 196 -4.99 -5.06 11.86
C ASN A 196 -4.54 -3.84 12.69
N LEU A 197 -5.09 -3.65 13.89
CA LEU A 197 -4.90 -2.43 14.69
C LEU A 197 -3.45 -2.21 15.16
N LEU A 198 -2.72 -3.27 15.43
CA LEU A 198 -1.32 -3.23 15.89
C LEU A 198 -0.37 -3.91 14.91
N GLY A 199 -0.72 -5.10 14.44
CA GLY A 199 0.16 -5.91 13.61
C GLY A 199 0.58 -5.17 12.34
N ASN A 200 -0.37 -4.62 11.60
CA ASN A 200 -0.10 -3.90 10.35
C ASN A 200 0.84 -2.69 10.55
N PRO A 201 0.61 -1.78 11.51
CA PRO A 201 1.54 -0.69 11.76
C PRO A 201 2.94 -1.13 12.20
N PHE A 202 3.06 -2.18 13.01
CA PHE A 202 4.38 -2.70 13.39
C PHE A 202 5.11 -3.30 12.19
N GLU A 203 4.41 -4.04 11.34
CA GLU A 203 4.99 -4.65 10.14
C GLU A 203 5.49 -3.61 9.14
N SER A 204 4.75 -2.50 8.98
CA SER A 204 5.20 -1.36 8.17
C SER A 204 6.53 -0.78 8.69
N GLY A 205 6.68 -0.70 10.00
CA GLY A 205 7.92 -0.24 10.63
C GLY A 205 9.09 -1.20 10.43
N ILE A 206 8.84 -2.51 10.50
CA ILE A 206 9.85 -3.55 10.25
C ILE A 206 10.32 -3.49 8.80
N ALA A 207 9.40 -3.37 7.84
CA ALA A 207 9.74 -3.25 6.42
C ALA A 207 10.63 -2.04 6.14
N ALA A 208 10.31 -0.87 6.71
CA ALA A 208 11.14 0.32 6.59
C ALA A 208 12.55 0.09 7.15
N ALA A 209 12.67 -0.54 8.33
CA ALA A 209 13.95 -0.86 8.93
C ALA A 209 14.78 -1.82 8.07
N HIS A 210 14.15 -2.84 7.46
CA HIS A 210 14.83 -3.76 6.54
C HIS A 210 15.30 -3.07 5.25
N LEU A 211 14.51 -2.17 4.67
CA LEU A 211 14.94 -1.39 3.49
C LEU A 211 16.14 -0.49 3.80
N ILE A 212 16.21 0.07 5.02
CA ILE A 212 17.32 0.90 5.47
C ILE A 212 18.55 0.04 5.79
N PHE A 213 18.45 -0.83 6.81
CA PHE A 213 19.59 -1.61 7.30
C PHE A 213 20.04 -2.70 6.31
N GLY A 214 19.19 -3.19 5.44
CA GLY A 214 19.55 -4.05 4.32
C GLY A 214 20.31 -3.32 3.21
N GLY A 215 20.43 -1.99 3.30
CA GLY A 215 21.14 -1.15 2.32
C GLY A 215 20.42 -1.05 0.97
N VAL A 216 19.14 -1.40 0.91
CA VAL A 216 18.35 -1.32 -0.34
C VAL A 216 18.25 0.13 -0.82
N LEU A 217 17.91 1.06 0.08
CA LEU A 217 17.79 2.47 -0.27
C LEU A 217 19.13 3.14 -0.62
N ASP A 218 20.24 2.57 -0.15
CA ASP A 218 21.59 3.02 -0.50
C ASP A 218 22.03 2.56 -1.89
N ARG A 219 21.60 1.37 -2.29
CA ARG A 219 21.84 0.80 -3.62
C ARG A 219 20.93 1.43 -4.66
N LEU A 220 19.70 1.75 -4.27
CA LEU A 220 18.64 2.26 -5.13
C LEU A 220 18.24 3.69 -4.71
N PRO A 221 19.08 4.70 -5.02
CA PRO A 221 18.88 6.07 -4.55
C PRO A 221 17.66 6.77 -5.17
N LYS A 222 17.12 6.26 -6.26
CA LYS A 222 15.94 6.80 -6.95
C LYS A 222 14.66 6.00 -6.68
N LEU A 223 14.76 4.85 -5.99
CA LEU A 223 13.58 4.08 -5.62
C LEU A 223 12.71 4.90 -4.65
N VAL A 224 11.49 5.17 -5.05
CA VAL A 224 10.48 5.84 -4.23
C VAL A 224 9.63 4.79 -3.55
N VAL A 225 9.56 4.84 -2.23
CA VAL A 225 8.77 3.88 -1.42
C VAL A 225 7.71 4.64 -0.63
N CYS A 226 6.47 4.15 -0.66
CA CYS A 226 5.34 4.67 0.10
C CYS A 226 4.98 3.68 1.22
N LEU A 227 5.03 4.15 2.45
CA LEU A 227 4.69 3.38 3.64
C LEU A 227 3.22 3.61 4.02
N PRO A 228 2.44 2.54 4.26
CA PRO A 228 1.06 2.65 4.72
C PRO A 228 0.98 2.98 6.21
N HIS A 229 -0.23 3.28 6.68
CA HIS A 229 -0.56 3.45 8.09
C HIS A 229 0.32 4.51 8.77
N SER A 230 0.48 5.67 8.10
CA SER A 230 1.36 6.76 8.57
C SER A 230 2.81 6.34 8.80
N GLY A 231 3.28 5.31 8.07
CA GLY A 231 4.60 4.69 8.27
C GLY A 231 4.68 3.74 9.46
N GLY A 232 3.54 3.47 10.09
CA GLY A 232 3.43 2.57 11.23
C GLY A 232 4.33 2.96 12.39
N ALA A 233 5.08 2.00 12.91
CA ALA A 233 6.00 2.23 14.03
C ALA A 233 7.31 2.96 13.63
N PHE A 234 7.62 3.09 12.33
CA PHE A 234 8.93 3.57 11.89
C PHE A 234 9.22 5.02 12.30
N PRO A 235 8.37 6.02 12.00
CA PRO A 235 8.67 7.40 12.39
C PRO A 235 8.83 7.58 13.90
N TRP A 236 8.06 6.84 14.67
CA TRP A 236 8.11 6.87 16.13
C TRP A 236 9.38 6.24 16.69
N LEU A 237 9.86 5.14 16.09
CA LEU A 237 11.02 4.39 16.56
C LEU A 237 12.35 4.84 15.94
N VAL A 238 12.35 5.79 15.02
CA VAL A 238 13.56 6.20 14.28
C VAL A 238 14.70 6.65 15.21
N GLY A 239 14.38 7.34 16.30
CA GLY A 239 15.38 7.74 17.30
C GLY A 239 16.07 6.52 17.96
N ARG A 240 15.34 5.43 18.20
CA ARG A 240 15.89 4.18 18.73
C ARG A 240 16.78 3.49 17.68
N LEU A 241 16.34 3.45 16.43
CA LEU A 241 17.13 2.90 15.31
C LEU A 241 18.43 3.70 15.13
N ASN A 242 18.35 5.03 15.22
CA ASN A 242 19.50 5.93 15.16
C ASN A 242 20.50 5.63 16.29
N ARG A 243 20.01 5.47 17.52
CA ARG A 243 20.87 5.13 18.66
C ARG A 243 21.54 3.78 18.49
N GLY A 244 20.82 2.78 17.93
CA GLY A 244 21.41 1.49 17.56
C GLY A 244 22.54 1.66 16.57
N TRP A 245 22.31 2.40 15.49
CA TRP A 245 23.32 2.72 14.48
C TRP A 245 24.54 3.42 15.06
N GLU A 246 24.38 4.36 15.98
CA GLU A 246 25.49 5.05 16.65
C GLU A 246 26.39 4.11 17.45
N LYS A 247 25.81 3.12 18.10
CA LYS A 247 26.48 2.28 19.11
C LYS A 247 26.94 0.92 18.63
N ARG A 248 26.38 0.40 17.55
CA ARG A 248 26.67 -0.95 17.05
C ARG A 248 27.51 -0.86 15.77
N ALA A 249 28.67 -1.55 15.80
CA ALA A 249 29.56 -1.58 14.64
C ALA A 249 28.97 -2.31 13.43
N ASP A 250 28.16 -3.35 13.68
CA ASP A 250 27.49 -4.16 12.67
C ASP A 250 26.38 -3.40 11.89
N LEU A 251 25.96 -2.24 12.36
CA LEU A 251 24.99 -1.38 11.67
C LEU A 251 25.65 -0.23 10.87
N LYS A 252 26.97 -0.11 10.88
CA LYS A 252 27.71 0.98 10.22
C LYS A 252 27.89 0.83 8.71
N HIS A 253 27.39 -0.23 8.13
CA HIS A 253 27.48 -0.49 6.69
C HIS A 253 26.52 0.36 5.83
N ILE A 254 25.49 0.96 6.43
CA ILE A 254 24.61 1.90 5.74
C ILE A 254 25.24 3.31 5.69
N LYS A 255 24.97 4.05 4.60
CA LYS A 255 25.66 5.30 4.27
C LYS A 255 25.40 6.45 5.25
N GLN A 256 24.25 6.48 5.88
CA GLN A 256 23.81 7.57 6.75
C GLN A 256 22.98 7.05 7.94
N ALA A 257 22.75 7.91 8.92
CA ALA A 257 21.97 7.57 10.09
C ALA A 257 20.49 7.27 9.70
N PRO A 258 19.81 6.34 10.38
CA PRO A 258 18.40 6.01 10.08
C PRO A 258 17.45 7.21 10.00
N VAL A 259 17.65 8.24 10.80
CA VAL A 259 16.85 9.47 10.79
C VAL A 259 16.89 10.19 9.44
N GLU A 260 18.01 10.12 8.72
CA GLU A 260 18.16 10.75 7.41
C GLU A 260 17.34 10.06 6.31
N TYR A 261 16.93 8.82 6.55
CA TYR A 261 16.06 8.09 5.62
C TYR A 261 14.58 8.41 5.78
N LEU A 262 14.14 9.12 6.83
CA LEU A 262 12.74 9.51 6.99
C LEU A 262 12.18 10.15 5.71
N ARG A 263 12.89 11.06 5.11
CA ARG A 263 12.45 11.76 3.89
C ARG A 263 12.70 10.99 2.58
N ARG A 264 13.19 9.77 2.67
CA ARG A 264 13.29 8.85 1.52
C ARG A 264 11.97 8.12 1.24
N PHE A 265 11.05 8.14 2.20
CA PHE A 265 9.72 7.55 2.09
C PHE A 265 8.65 8.62 1.90
N TYR A 266 7.52 8.17 1.34
CA TYR A 266 6.24 8.83 1.48
C TYR A 266 5.39 8.07 2.50
N TYR A 267 4.42 8.75 3.08
CA TYR A 267 3.57 8.25 4.17
C TYR A 267 2.12 8.60 3.85
N ASP A 268 1.18 7.71 4.17
CA ASP A 268 -0.23 8.07 4.07
C ASP A 268 -0.77 8.71 5.36
N THR A 269 -2.04 9.12 5.33
CA THR A 269 -2.72 9.71 6.50
C THR A 269 -3.47 8.69 7.34
N VAL A 270 -3.31 7.37 7.09
CA VAL A 270 -4.05 6.31 7.79
C VAL A 270 -3.47 6.05 9.19
N GLY A 271 -3.48 7.10 10.02
CA GLY A 271 -3.03 7.07 11.40
C GLY A 271 -4.16 7.38 12.40
N TYR A 272 -5.36 7.68 11.89
CA TYR A 272 -6.60 7.91 12.66
C TYR A 272 -6.48 8.94 13.78
N SER A 273 -5.57 9.92 13.64
CA SER A 273 -5.33 10.93 14.67
C SER A 273 -4.70 12.20 14.11
N ASP A 274 -5.27 13.36 14.48
CA ASP A 274 -4.68 14.68 14.16
C ASP A 274 -3.26 14.82 14.73
N HIS A 275 -3.00 14.25 15.91
CA HIS A 275 -1.68 14.29 16.52
C HIS A 275 -0.65 13.48 15.72
N VAL A 276 -1.05 12.35 15.12
CA VAL A 276 -0.15 11.57 14.25
C VAL A 276 0.15 12.35 12.98
N LEU A 277 -0.85 12.96 12.35
CA LEU A 277 -0.65 13.77 11.14
C LEU A 277 0.24 14.99 11.43
N GLN A 278 0.02 15.66 12.57
CA GLN A 278 0.89 16.75 13.00
C GLN A 278 2.33 16.28 13.21
N TYR A 279 2.52 15.15 13.89
CA TYR A 279 3.85 14.58 14.13
C TYR A 279 4.57 14.26 12.80
N LEU A 280 3.87 13.69 11.82
CA LEU A 280 4.44 13.45 10.49
C LEU A 280 4.87 14.77 9.81
N ASP A 281 4.03 15.79 9.87
CA ASP A 281 4.38 17.10 9.30
C ASP A 281 5.61 17.73 9.99
N GLU A 282 5.69 17.68 11.31
CA GLU A 282 6.81 18.23 12.08
C GLU A 282 8.13 17.47 11.85
N VAL A 283 8.09 16.14 11.73
CA VAL A 283 9.31 15.32 11.66
C VAL A 283 9.74 15.04 10.22
N ILE A 284 8.80 14.95 9.30
CA ILE A 284 9.05 14.56 7.90
C ILE A 284 8.77 15.70 6.94
N GLY A 285 7.69 16.45 7.18
CA GLY A 285 7.21 17.53 6.32
C GLY A 285 6.02 17.12 5.45
N ALA A 286 5.08 18.04 5.28
CA ALA A 286 3.85 17.83 4.50
C ALA A 286 4.09 17.38 3.05
N ASP A 287 5.26 17.69 2.46
CA ASP A 287 5.62 17.30 1.09
C ASP A 287 5.88 15.81 0.90
N ARG A 288 5.88 15.03 1.98
CA ARG A 288 6.04 13.57 1.99
C ARG A 288 4.81 12.83 2.49
N VAL A 289 3.74 13.54 2.80
CA VAL A 289 2.48 12.94 3.27
C VAL A 289 1.47 12.93 2.13
N LEU A 290 0.74 11.83 2.00
CA LEU A 290 -0.26 11.55 0.96
C LEU A 290 -1.59 11.24 1.65
N MET A 291 -2.71 11.72 1.13
CA MET A 291 -4.00 11.33 1.67
C MET A 291 -4.30 9.87 1.37
N GLY A 292 -4.76 9.11 2.36
CA GLY A 292 -5.22 7.73 2.25
C GLY A 292 -6.38 7.47 3.21
N SER A 293 -7.29 6.57 2.85
CA SER A 293 -8.49 6.24 3.64
C SER A 293 -8.51 4.82 4.21
N ASP A 294 -7.82 3.87 3.60
CA ASP A 294 -7.95 2.42 3.81
C ASP A 294 -9.33 1.89 3.32
N ASP A 295 -9.94 2.59 2.34
CA ASP A 295 -11.22 2.14 1.76
C ASP A 295 -11.02 0.81 1.01
N CYS A 296 -11.85 -0.18 1.21
CA CYS A 296 -13.17 -0.28 1.82
C CYS A 296 -13.19 -1.12 3.12
N PHE A 297 -12.14 -1.15 3.91
CA PHE A 297 -12.12 -1.92 5.15
C PHE A 297 -12.98 -1.29 6.26
N PRO A 298 -13.39 -2.06 7.30
CA PRO A 298 -14.31 -1.58 8.33
C PRO A 298 -13.83 -0.39 9.14
N ILE A 299 -12.52 -0.15 9.20
CA ILE A 299 -11.92 0.97 9.93
C ILE A 299 -11.49 2.12 9.00
N ALA A 300 -11.83 2.04 7.72
CA ALA A 300 -11.51 3.10 6.76
C ALA A 300 -12.06 4.46 7.21
N TYR A 301 -11.36 5.53 6.83
CA TYR A 301 -11.89 6.88 6.98
C TYR A 301 -13.13 7.07 6.10
N GLU A 302 -14.24 7.42 6.72
CA GLU A 302 -15.48 7.77 6.03
C GLU A 302 -15.38 9.13 5.32
N LYS A 303 -14.51 10.02 5.81
CA LYS A 303 -14.31 11.39 5.31
C LYS A 303 -12.81 11.73 5.27
N PRO A 304 -12.03 11.08 4.40
CA PRO A 304 -10.57 11.22 4.40
C PRO A 304 -10.11 12.66 4.10
N VAL A 305 -10.87 13.40 3.30
CA VAL A 305 -10.57 14.79 2.98
C VAL A 305 -10.67 15.69 4.21
N GLU A 306 -11.69 15.48 5.07
CA GLU A 306 -11.92 16.30 6.26
C GLU A 306 -10.79 16.16 7.29
N ILE A 307 -10.19 14.96 7.43
CA ILE A 307 -9.06 14.72 8.35
C ILE A 307 -7.90 15.69 8.07
N VAL A 308 -7.66 16.00 6.80
CA VAL A 308 -6.61 16.94 6.41
C VAL A 308 -7.11 18.38 6.39
N THR A 309 -8.26 18.63 5.74
CA THR A 309 -8.74 20.00 5.52
C THR A 309 -9.23 20.69 6.79
N ALA A 310 -9.80 19.94 7.73
CA ALA A 310 -10.21 20.45 9.04
C ALA A 310 -9.09 20.50 10.07
N HIS A 311 -7.89 19.95 9.77
CA HIS A 311 -6.80 19.89 10.72
C HIS A 311 -6.40 21.28 11.25
N PRO A 312 -6.38 21.52 12.58
CA PRO A 312 -6.29 22.87 13.14
C PRO A 312 -4.91 23.52 13.01
N ARG A 313 -3.86 22.72 12.84
CA ARG A 313 -2.47 23.22 12.83
C ARG A 313 -1.81 23.21 11.44
N LEU A 314 -2.40 22.56 10.46
CA LEU A 314 -1.89 22.59 9.08
C LEU A 314 -2.36 23.88 8.39
N ASN A 315 -1.43 24.57 7.76
CA ASN A 315 -1.76 25.72 6.91
C ASN A 315 -2.34 25.28 5.55
N ALA A 316 -2.85 26.25 4.78
CA ALA A 316 -3.51 25.96 3.51
C ALA A 316 -2.59 25.29 2.47
N GLU A 317 -1.30 25.60 2.46
CA GLU A 317 -0.31 24.98 1.56
C GLU A 317 -0.06 23.53 1.93
N GLN A 318 0.15 23.23 3.22
CA GLN A 318 0.33 21.87 3.72
C GLN A 318 -0.88 21.00 3.39
N LYS A 319 -2.10 21.52 3.61
CA LYS A 319 -3.35 20.82 3.28
C LYS A 319 -3.44 20.47 1.80
N ARG A 320 -3.16 21.41 0.89
CA ARG A 320 -3.17 21.14 -0.55
C ARG A 320 -2.13 20.10 -0.94
N LYS A 321 -0.91 20.19 -0.40
CA LYS A 321 0.14 19.19 -0.64
C LYS A 321 -0.33 17.79 -0.29
N ILE A 322 -0.91 17.61 0.89
CA ILE A 322 -1.30 16.29 1.41
C ILE A 322 -2.48 15.71 0.62
N VAL A 323 -3.52 16.50 0.36
CA VAL A 323 -4.73 15.97 -0.30
C VAL A 323 -4.58 15.77 -1.81
N ASP A 324 -3.65 16.50 -2.48
CA ASP A 324 -3.60 16.55 -3.93
C ASP A 324 -2.18 16.57 -4.51
N GLU A 325 -1.42 17.66 -4.30
CA GLU A 325 -0.22 17.97 -5.08
C GLU A 325 0.86 16.89 -5.00
N ASN A 326 1.05 16.30 -3.83
CA ASN A 326 2.05 15.25 -3.63
C ASN A 326 1.69 13.98 -4.40
N ALA A 327 0.42 13.56 -4.34
CA ALA A 327 -0.06 12.39 -5.06
C ALA A 327 -0.01 12.61 -6.58
N ARG A 328 -0.42 13.80 -7.09
CA ARG A 328 -0.29 14.12 -8.52
C ARG A 328 1.14 14.05 -9.00
N ARG A 329 2.05 14.67 -8.27
CA ARG A 329 3.48 14.64 -8.62
C ARG A 329 4.03 13.22 -8.61
N LEU A 330 3.70 12.43 -7.56
CA LEU A 330 4.21 11.08 -7.39
C LEU A 330 3.68 10.11 -8.45
N LEU A 331 2.38 10.19 -8.73
CA LEU A 331 1.67 9.30 -9.67
C LEU A 331 1.67 9.85 -11.11
N ARG A 332 2.26 11.02 -11.34
CA ARG A 332 2.34 11.68 -12.67
C ARG A 332 0.97 11.85 -13.33
N LEU A 333 0.05 12.50 -12.60
CA LEU A 333 -1.33 12.75 -13.04
C LEU A 333 -1.50 14.15 -13.63
#